data_734d02d2259e3ae42e6a2b1dfc67af4b
#
_entry.id   734d02d2259e3ae42e6a2b1dfc67af4b
#
_cell.length_a   1.000
_cell.length_b   1.000
_cell.length_c   1.000
_cell.angle_alpha   90.00
_cell.angle_beta   90.00
_cell.angle_gamma   90.00
#
_symmetry.space_group_name_H-M   'P 1'
#
loop_
_entity.id
_entity.type
_entity.pdbx_description
1 polymer ?
#
loop_
_entity_poly.entity_id
_entity_poly.type
_entity_poly.pdbx_seq_one_letter_code
_entity_poly.pdbx_strand_id
1 'polypeptide(L)'
;MKRIVAAVLAVVMLVALSGCISTDNNIDRYGADVVKHGAMAFMPTLDSLGAYTDVDYFIRMDEGVFPSYSMRLIVSYGEAEFKAEVKRLETAYTYLQEPQTADYSDEAYYTMPLTEFSAAGFDFRVAVFEDTVYPKNFGMVGISQAMHKIAYLWFYSPDHDYICEADEDKAAQMTEFLNYHFEMDKLG
;
A
#
# COMPACT_ATOMS: atom_id res chain seq x y z
N MET A 1 -39.78 16.26 22.69
CA MET A 1 -38.42 16.79 22.84
C MET A 1 -37.38 15.67 23.05
N LYS A 2 -37.48 14.77 24.04
CA LYS A 2 -36.47 13.72 24.29
C LYS A 2 -36.18 12.81 23.09
N ARG A 3 -37.20 12.45 22.28
CA ARG A 3 -37.01 11.57 21.09
C ARG A 3 -36.32 12.30 19.94
N ILE A 4 -36.51 13.61 19.78
CA ILE A 4 -35.83 14.41 18.76
C ILE A 4 -34.36 14.61 19.13
N VAL A 5 -34.07 14.87 20.41
CA VAL A 5 -32.68 14.98 20.89
C VAL A 5 -31.91 13.65 20.73
N ALA A 6 -32.55 12.50 21.02
CA ALA A 6 -31.93 11.18 20.80
C ALA A 6 -31.67 10.90 19.30
N ALA A 7 -32.59 11.27 18.41
CA ALA A 7 -32.40 11.10 16.97
C ALA A 7 -31.27 12.01 16.42
N VAL A 8 -31.20 13.26 16.88
CA VAL A 8 -30.12 14.19 16.50
C VAL A 8 -28.76 13.72 17.01
N LEU A 9 -28.69 13.20 18.28
CA LEU A 9 -27.45 12.63 18.82
C LEU A 9 -27.02 11.39 18.05
N ALA A 10 -27.95 10.51 17.65
CA ALA A 10 -27.64 9.32 16.84
C ALA A 10 -27.11 9.70 15.45
N VAL A 11 -27.67 10.71 14.79
CA VAL A 11 -27.18 11.21 13.50
C VAL A 11 -25.81 11.86 13.63
N VAL A 12 -25.58 12.66 14.68
CA VAL A 12 -24.27 13.27 14.96
C VAL A 12 -23.21 12.22 15.25
N MET A 13 -23.55 11.15 16.01
CA MET A 13 -22.63 10.03 16.23
C MET A 13 -22.34 9.25 14.93
N LEU A 14 -23.33 9.03 14.08
CA LEU A 14 -23.12 8.36 12.79
C LEU A 14 -22.20 9.17 11.84
N VAL A 15 -22.33 10.49 11.83
CA VAL A 15 -21.47 11.38 11.02
C VAL A 15 -20.05 11.48 11.62
N ALA A 16 -19.92 11.40 12.95
CA ALA A 16 -18.61 11.42 13.62
C ALA A 16 -17.84 10.10 13.47
N LEU A 17 -18.53 9.00 13.15
CA LEU A 17 -17.92 7.67 12.92
C LEU A 17 -17.55 7.42 11.45
N SER A 18 -18.05 8.27 10.52
CA SER A 18 -17.60 8.23 9.13
C SER A 18 -16.20 8.87 9.05
N GLY A 19 -15.17 8.07 9.07
CA GLY A 19 -13.80 8.52 8.81
C GLY A 19 -13.75 9.30 7.48
N CYS A 20 -13.06 10.44 7.46
CA CYS A 20 -12.85 11.17 6.23
C CYS A 20 -11.72 10.49 5.45
N ILE A 21 -12.05 9.82 4.36
CA ILE A 21 -11.05 9.39 3.38
C ILE A 21 -10.59 10.64 2.63
N SER A 22 -9.30 10.89 2.64
CA SER A 22 -8.66 11.94 1.85
C SER A 22 -7.51 11.37 1.03
N THR A 23 -7.24 11.99 -0.11
CA THR A 23 -6.13 11.63 -1.00
C THR A 23 -5.30 12.87 -1.32
N ASP A 24 -4.00 12.68 -1.52
CA ASP A 24 -3.07 13.72 -1.99
C ASP A 24 -2.10 13.11 -3.00
N ASN A 25 -1.71 13.89 -3.99
CA ASN A 25 -0.72 13.51 -5.00
C ASN A 25 0.36 14.59 -5.22
N ASN A 26 0.50 15.51 -4.29
CA ASN A 26 1.53 16.54 -4.37
C ASN A 26 2.89 15.97 -3.96
N ILE A 27 3.77 15.79 -4.94
CA ILE A 27 5.13 15.24 -4.73
C ILE A 27 5.97 16.06 -3.73
N ASP A 28 5.75 17.37 -3.63
CA ASP A 28 6.47 18.22 -2.68
C ASP A 28 6.20 17.82 -1.21
N ARG A 29 5.10 17.11 -0.96
CA ARG A 29 4.73 16.61 0.37
C ARG A 29 5.28 15.22 0.67
N TYR A 30 5.70 14.48 -0.34
CA TYR A 30 6.13 13.08 -0.21
C TYR A 30 7.06 12.84 0.98
N GLY A 31 8.17 13.57 1.08
CA GLY A 31 9.13 13.38 2.16
C GLY A 31 8.55 13.65 3.55
N ALA A 32 7.69 14.66 3.68
CA ALA A 32 7.00 14.97 4.93
C ALA A 32 5.97 13.89 5.30
N ASP A 33 5.24 13.37 4.32
CA ASP A 33 4.23 12.34 4.53
C ASP A 33 4.89 10.99 4.89
N VAL A 34 6.01 10.62 4.28
CA VAL A 34 6.80 9.43 4.63
C VAL A 34 7.22 9.47 6.12
N VAL A 35 7.71 10.61 6.59
CA VAL A 35 8.10 10.80 8.00
C VAL A 35 6.88 10.78 8.92
N LYS A 36 5.86 11.56 8.57
CA LYS A 36 4.64 11.74 9.39
C LYS A 36 3.91 10.41 9.65
N HIS A 37 3.83 9.55 8.63
CA HIS A 37 3.06 8.31 8.71
C HIS A 37 3.91 7.06 9.02
N GLY A 38 5.24 7.21 9.22
CA GLY A 38 6.11 6.12 9.64
C GLY A 38 6.57 5.18 8.52
N ALA A 39 6.47 5.60 7.26
CA ALA A 39 6.83 4.78 6.10
C ALA A 39 8.36 4.73 5.82
N MET A 40 9.19 5.39 6.64
CA MET A 40 10.64 5.54 6.42
C MET A 40 11.41 4.21 6.36
N ALA A 41 10.92 3.18 7.04
CA ALA A 41 11.57 1.86 7.03
C ALA A 41 11.51 1.17 5.66
N PHE A 42 10.59 1.59 4.79
CA PHE A 42 10.37 0.98 3.49
C PHE A 42 10.46 1.96 2.32
N MET A 43 9.79 3.12 2.39
CA MET A 43 9.72 4.07 1.27
C MET A 43 11.07 4.76 1.03
N PRO A 44 11.58 4.79 -0.23
CA PRO A 44 12.85 5.44 -0.53
C PRO A 44 12.73 6.96 -0.39
N THR A 45 13.81 7.65 -0.05
CA THR A 45 13.87 9.11 -0.23
C THR A 45 14.09 9.45 -1.70
N LEU A 46 13.58 10.59 -2.18
CA LEU A 46 13.80 11.00 -3.58
C LEU A 46 15.29 11.11 -3.93
N ASP A 47 16.12 11.55 -2.97
CA ASP A 47 17.57 11.65 -3.15
C ASP A 47 18.28 10.28 -3.22
N SER A 48 17.64 9.22 -2.72
CA SER A 48 18.19 7.85 -2.78
C SER A 48 17.91 7.15 -4.11
N LEU A 49 17.01 7.69 -4.91
CA LEU A 49 16.70 7.20 -6.25
C LEU A 49 17.81 7.60 -7.22
N GLY A 50 18.11 6.76 -8.19
CA GLY A 50 18.99 7.13 -9.29
C GLY A 50 18.40 8.27 -10.13
N ALA A 51 19.07 8.65 -11.22
CA ALA A 51 18.53 9.64 -12.13
C ALA A 51 17.23 9.13 -12.77
N TYR A 52 16.12 9.72 -12.40
CA TYR A 52 14.80 9.39 -12.90
C TYR A 52 14.29 10.46 -13.88
N THR A 53 13.33 10.11 -14.72
CA THR A 53 12.74 11.01 -15.71
C THR A 53 11.41 11.60 -15.25
N ASP A 54 10.69 10.87 -14.41
CA ASP A 54 9.38 11.28 -13.87
C ASP A 54 9.07 10.54 -12.59
N VAL A 55 8.20 11.12 -11.75
CA VAL A 55 7.75 10.53 -10.50
C VAL A 55 6.27 10.83 -10.27
N ASP A 56 5.51 9.81 -9.93
CA ASP A 56 4.10 9.89 -9.55
C ASP A 56 3.97 9.49 -8.08
N TYR A 57 3.38 10.37 -7.28
CA TYR A 57 3.12 10.15 -5.86
C TYR A 57 1.62 10.16 -5.59
N PHE A 58 1.20 9.29 -4.71
CA PHE A 58 -0.17 9.22 -4.21
C PHE A 58 -0.17 8.75 -2.76
N ILE A 59 -0.99 9.38 -1.94
CA ILE A 59 -1.32 8.91 -0.60
C ILE A 59 -2.84 8.91 -0.41
N ARG A 60 -3.35 7.83 0.17
CA ARG A 60 -4.71 7.69 0.68
C ARG A 60 -4.64 7.61 2.19
N MET A 61 -5.41 8.43 2.85
CA MET A 61 -5.51 8.52 4.30
C MET A 61 -6.96 8.29 4.72
N ASP A 62 -7.18 7.35 5.59
CA ASP A 62 -8.43 7.18 6.32
C ASP A 62 -8.15 7.54 7.78
N GLU A 63 -8.63 8.72 8.19
CA GLU A 63 -8.39 9.26 9.53
C GLU A 63 -9.54 8.93 10.50
N GLY A 64 -10.19 7.78 10.34
CA GLY A 64 -11.23 7.27 11.24
C GLY A 64 -10.71 6.87 12.61
N VAL A 65 -11.51 6.07 13.33
CA VAL A 65 -11.14 5.55 14.67
C VAL A 65 -9.89 4.67 14.60
N PHE A 66 -9.72 3.95 13.51
CA PHE A 66 -8.54 3.14 13.18
C PHE A 66 -7.89 3.70 11.91
N PRO A 67 -6.93 4.62 12.05
CA PRO A 67 -6.35 5.29 10.90
C PRO A 67 -5.62 4.30 10.00
N SER A 68 -5.83 4.40 8.69
CA SER A 68 -5.09 3.64 7.69
C SER A 68 -4.45 4.54 6.64
N TYR A 69 -3.30 4.13 6.14
CA TYR A 69 -2.50 4.88 5.18
C TYR A 69 -2.03 3.97 4.06
N SER A 70 -2.16 4.43 2.83
CA SER A 70 -1.66 3.73 1.64
C SER A 70 -0.85 4.72 0.82
N MET A 71 0.43 4.46 0.64
CA MET A 71 1.35 5.36 -0.05
C MET A 71 1.93 4.67 -1.28
N ARG A 72 1.85 5.34 -2.42
CA ARG A 72 2.40 4.89 -3.71
C ARG A 72 3.41 5.91 -4.21
N LEU A 73 4.57 5.43 -4.63
CA LEU A 73 5.56 6.18 -5.40
C LEU A 73 5.90 5.37 -6.64
N ILE A 74 5.62 5.91 -7.83
CA ILE A 74 6.02 5.31 -9.11
C ILE A 74 7.09 6.19 -9.74
N VAL A 75 8.21 5.57 -10.07
CA VAL A 75 9.37 6.25 -10.61
C VAL A 75 9.64 5.74 -12.02
N SER A 76 9.74 6.65 -12.99
CA SER A 76 10.08 6.37 -14.39
C SER A 76 11.56 6.64 -14.63
N TYR A 77 12.21 5.78 -15.41
CA TYR A 77 13.64 5.85 -15.67
C TYR A 77 13.94 5.78 -17.17
N GLY A 78 15.12 6.29 -17.55
CA GLY A 78 15.74 5.88 -18.81
C GLY A 78 16.15 4.41 -18.78
N GLU A 79 16.36 3.79 -19.93
CA GLU A 79 16.66 2.35 -20.02
C GLU A 79 17.90 1.92 -19.20
N ALA A 80 18.95 2.72 -19.22
CA ALA A 80 20.21 2.39 -18.53
C ALA A 80 20.03 2.50 -17.00
N GLU A 81 19.41 3.59 -16.55
CA GLU A 81 19.12 3.87 -15.15
C GLU A 81 18.11 2.85 -14.58
N PHE A 82 17.10 2.47 -15.38
CA PHE A 82 16.16 1.42 -15.02
C PHE A 82 16.86 0.09 -14.71
N LYS A 83 17.75 -0.36 -15.62
CA LYS A 83 18.52 -1.60 -15.40
C LYS A 83 19.40 -1.54 -14.16
N ALA A 84 20.02 -0.38 -13.92
CA ALA A 84 20.85 -0.18 -12.72
C ALA A 84 19.99 -0.23 -11.44
N GLU A 85 18.82 0.41 -11.46
CA GLU A 85 17.93 0.45 -10.32
C GLU A 85 17.29 -0.93 -10.03
N VAL A 86 16.84 -1.67 -11.05
CA VAL A 86 16.37 -3.05 -10.88
C VAL A 86 17.42 -3.92 -10.20
N LYS A 87 18.70 -3.80 -10.64
CA LYS A 87 19.80 -4.54 -10.01
C LYS A 87 20.03 -4.11 -8.54
N ARG A 88 19.91 -2.82 -8.23
CA ARG A 88 20.01 -2.31 -6.86
C ARG A 88 18.93 -2.90 -5.97
N LEU A 89 17.69 -3.02 -6.46
CA LEU A 89 16.55 -3.56 -5.71
C LEU A 89 16.75 -5.01 -5.27
N GLU A 90 17.49 -5.82 -6.03
CA GLU A 90 17.80 -7.22 -5.66
C GLU A 90 18.56 -7.34 -4.33
N THR A 91 19.29 -6.28 -3.94
CA THR A 91 20.07 -6.25 -2.70
C THR A 91 19.58 -5.25 -1.67
N ALA A 92 18.75 -4.29 -2.08
CA ALA A 92 18.25 -3.24 -1.21
C ALA A 92 17.07 -3.69 -0.34
N TYR A 93 16.32 -4.69 -0.81
CA TYR A 93 15.15 -5.21 -0.11
C TYR A 93 15.28 -6.71 0.15
N THR A 94 14.81 -7.13 1.31
CA THR A 94 14.50 -8.54 1.57
C THR A 94 13.06 -8.79 1.15
N TYR A 95 12.80 -9.92 0.49
CA TYR A 95 11.47 -10.25 0.01
C TYR A 95 10.90 -11.46 0.75
N LEU A 96 9.58 -11.43 0.95
CA LEU A 96 8.83 -12.52 1.53
C LEU A 96 8.98 -13.79 0.68
N GLN A 97 9.26 -14.93 1.33
CA GLN A 97 9.52 -16.19 0.63
C GLN A 97 8.30 -17.11 0.58
N GLU A 98 7.42 -17.01 1.57
CA GLU A 98 6.23 -17.87 1.70
C GLU A 98 5.00 -17.00 2.05
N PRO A 99 3.81 -17.34 1.53
CA PRO A 99 2.56 -16.70 1.94
C PRO A 99 2.38 -16.76 3.45
N GLN A 100 1.67 -15.78 4.01
CA GLN A 100 1.37 -15.70 5.43
C GLN A 100 -0.10 -15.98 5.69
N THR A 101 -0.37 -16.78 6.71
CA THR A 101 -1.72 -17.16 7.12
C THR A 101 -1.97 -16.79 8.58
N ALA A 102 -3.24 -16.61 8.94
CA ALA A 102 -3.69 -16.58 10.30
C ALA A 102 -4.92 -17.47 10.45
N ASP A 103 -5.02 -18.17 11.57
CA ASP A 103 -6.17 -18.99 11.87
C ASP A 103 -7.12 -18.19 12.78
N TYR A 104 -8.33 -17.93 12.28
CA TYR A 104 -9.40 -17.33 13.04
C TYR A 104 -10.57 -18.32 13.09
N SER A 105 -10.84 -18.89 14.25
CA SER A 105 -12.08 -19.70 14.51
C SER A 105 -12.30 -20.86 13.54
N ASP A 106 -11.35 -21.73 13.32
CA ASP A 106 -11.42 -22.92 12.45
C ASP A 106 -11.40 -22.62 10.93
N GLU A 107 -11.30 -21.36 10.51
CA GLU A 107 -11.14 -20.95 9.11
C GLU A 107 -9.73 -20.41 8.87
N ALA A 108 -9.14 -20.80 7.75
CA ALA A 108 -7.83 -20.31 7.35
C ALA A 108 -7.98 -19.03 6.52
N TYR A 109 -7.30 -17.97 6.93
CA TYR A 109 -7.23 -16.70 6.23
C TYR A 109 -5.81 -16.42 5.80
N TYR A 110 -5.65 -15.68 4.71
CA TYR A 110 -4.35 -15.19 4.28
C TYR A 110 -4.15 -13.73 4.70
N THR A 111 -3.16 -13.52 5.54
CA THR A 111 -2.68 -12.18 5.88
C THR A 111 -1.77 -11.61 4.80
N MET A 112 -1.09 -12.48 4.03
CA MET A 112 -0.40 -12.18 2.79
C MET A 112 -0.49 -13.38 1.85
N PRO A 113 -1.42 -13.39 0.89
CA PRO A 113 -1.73 -14.59 0.09
C PRO A 113 -0.67 -14.93 -0.94
N LEU A 114 0.11 -13.95 -1.41
CA LEU A 114 1.12 -14.12 -2.45
C LEU A 114 2.40 -13.39 -2.07
N THR A 115 3.53 -13.98 -2.40
CA THR A 115 4.87 -13.37 -2.23
C THR A 115 5.25 -12.52 -3.44
N GLU A 116 4.75 -12.91 -4.63
CA GLU A 116 4.91 -12.23 -5.91
C GLU A 116 3.65 -12.41 -6.77
N PHE A 117 3.31 -11.41 -7.56
CA PHE A 117 2.15 -11.41 -8.46
C PHE A 117 2.24 -10.25 -9.45
N SER A 118 1.48 -10.34 -10.57
CA SER A 118 1.42 -9.30 -11.60
C SER A 118 0.09 -8.55 -11.53
N ALA A 119 0.13 -7.22 -11.52
CA ALA A 119 -1.04 -6.35 -11.59
C ALA A 119 -0.68 -5.00 -12.21
N ALA A 120 -1.61 -4.36 -12.92
CA ALA A 120 -1.45 -3.02 -13.51
C ALA A 120 -0.17 -2.84 -14.36
N GLY A 121 0.32 -3.90 -15.00
CA GLY A 121 1.55 -3.88 -15.82
C GLY A 121 2.86 -3.89 -15.01
N PHE A 122 2.80 -4.21 -13.73
CA PHE A 122 3.95 -4.42 -12.85
C PHE A 122 4.00 -5.86 -12.34
N ASP A 123 5.21 -6.37 -12.15
CA ASP A 123 5.49 -7.59 -11.40
C ASP A 123 5.88 -7.17 -9.97
N PHE A 124 5.01 -7.44 -9.01
CA PHE A 124 5.17 -7.08 -7.61
C PHE A 124 5.83 -8.19 -6.81
N ARG A 125 6.66 -7.79 -5.85
CA ARG A 125 7.21 -8.64 -4.79
C ARG A 125 6.95 -7.99 -3.43
N VAL A 126 6.49 -8.79 -2.47
CA VAL A 126 6.23 -8.34 -1.11
C VAL A 126 7.55 -8.20 -0.36
N ALA A 127 7.81 -7.01 0.19
CA ALA A 127 9.04 -6.73 0.93
C ALA A 127 8.88 -7.01 2.43
N VAL A 128 10.01 -7.33 3.06
CA VAL A 128 10.16 -7.51 4.52
C VAL A 128 11.10 -6.43 5.05
N PHE A 129 10.67 -5.67 6.05
CA PHE A 129 11.46 -4.65 6.74
C PHE A 129 11.20 -4.73 8.26
N GLU A 130 11.92 -3.95 9.08
CA GLU A 130 11.95 -4.10 10.53
C GLU A 130 10.57 -4.14 11.21
N ASP A 131 9.64 -3.29 10.76
CA ASP A 131 8.30 -3.17 11.34
C ASP A 131 7.20 -3.91 10.56
N THR A 132 7.57 -4.87 9.70
CA THR A 132 6.60 -5.61 8.90
C THR A 132 5.70 -6.49 9.77
N VAL A 133 4.37 -6.30 9.66
CA VAL A 133 3.33 -7.11 10.29
C VAL A 133 2.19 -7.32 9.28
N TYR A 134 2.07 -8.51 8.70
CA TYR A 134 1.01 -8.81 7.74
C TYR A 134 -0.35 -9.01 8.40
N PRO A 135 -1.43 -8.43 7.84
CA PRO A 135 -1.49 -7.48 6.75
C PRO A 135 -1.49 -6.01 7.21
N LYS A 136 -1.04 -5.71 8.44
CA LYS A 136 -1.22 -4.40 9.11
C LYS A 136 -0.18 -3.36 8.71
N ASN A 137 1.04 -3.79 8.42
CA ASN A 137 2.14 -2.91 8.01
C ASN A 137 3.08 -3.66 7.06
N PHE A 138 3.04 -3.35 5.79
CA PHE A 138 3.88 -3.99 4.78
C PHE A 138 4.14 -3.11 3.56
N GLY A 139 5.11 -3.52 2.76
CA GLY A 139 5.47 -2.85 1.52
C GLY A 139 5.60 -3.82 0.35
N MET A 140 5.48 -3.31 -0.84
CA MET A 140 5.65 -4.04 -2.09
C MET A 140 6.47 -3.23 -3.07
N VAL A 141 7.35 -3.90 -3.80
CA VAL A 141 8.11 -3.32 -4.91
C VAL A 141 7.61 -3.94 -6.20
N GLY A 142 7.14 -3.10 -7.12
CA GLY A 142 6.68 -3.49 -8.45
C GLY A 142 7.65 -3.03 -9.53
N ILE A 143 7.93 -3.89 -10.50
CA ILE A 143 8.82 -3.61 -11.63
C ILE A 143 8.03 -3.76 -12.92
N SER A 144 7.99 -2.71 -13.74
CA SER A 144 7.45 -2.77 -15.10
C SER A 144 8.59 -2.66 -16.13
N GLN A 145 8.95 -3.80 -16.69
CA GLN A 145 9.97 -3.85 -17.76
C GLN A 145 9.53 -3.09 -19.02
N ALA A 146 8.25 -3.19 -19.36
CA ALA A 146 7.70 -2.58 -20.56
C ALA A 146 7.67 -1.04 -20.49
N MET A 147 7.45 -0.49 -19.28
CA MET A 147 7.32 0.96 -19.07
C MET A 147 8.62 1.59 -18.50
N HIS A 148 9.63 0.82 -18.15
CA HIS A 148 10.82 1.24 -17.39
C HIS A 148 10.44 1.99 -16.11
N LYS A 149 9.47 1.43 -15.37
CA LYS A 149 8.94 2.02 -14.13
C LYS A 149 9.15 1.08 -12.94
N ILE A 150 9.35 1.69 -11.78
CA ILE A 150 9.39 1.00 -10.49
C ILE A 150 8.34 1.61 -9.59
N ALA A 151 7.54 0.77 -8.94
CA ALA A 151 6.52 1.15 -7.99
C ALA A 151 6.95 0.74 -6.57
N TYR A 152 6.86 1.66 -5.62
CA TYR A 152 6.99 1.41 -4.19
C TYR A 152 5.63 1.64 -3.56
N LEU A 153 5.06 0.62 -2.92
CA LEU A 153 3.74 0.65 -2.30
C LEU A 153 3.89 0.32 -0.82
N TRP A 154 3.45 1.20 0.06
CA TRP A 154 3.44 0.97 1.50
C TRP A 154 2.02 1.09 2.04
N PHE A 155 1.62 0.12 2.88
CA PHE A 155 0.32 0.05 3.52
C PHE A 155 0.46 -0.04 5.03
N TYR A 156 -0.39 0.69 5.74
CA TYR A 156 -0.56 0.61 7.18
C TYR A 156 -2.04 0.68 7.56
N SER A 157 -2.51 -0.29 8.34
CA SER A 157 -3.82 -0.26 8.99
C SER A 157 -3.81 -1.18 10.21
N PRO A 158 -4.00 -0.65 11.43
CA PRO A 158 -3.99 -1.47 12.64
C PRO A 158 -5.19 -2.41 12.76
N ASP A 159 -6.27 -2.14 12.01
CA ASP A 159 -7.54 -2.88 12.04
C ASP A 159 -7.72 -3.82 10.82
N HIS A 160 -6.68 -4.00 10.01
CA HIS A 160 -6.73 -4.90 8.86
C HIS A 160 -6.28 -6.29 9.30
N ASP A 161 -7.18 -7.26 9.34
CA ASP A 161 -6.90 -8.57 9.91
C ASP A 161 -6.45 -9.61 8.88
N TYR A 162 -6.96 -9.58 7.65
CA TYR A 162 -6.60 -10.48 6.55
C TYR A 162 -6.83 -9.83 5.18
N ILE A 163 -6.24 -10.39 4.13
CA ILE A 163 -6.43 -9.93 2.74
C ILE A 163 -7.50 -10.75 2.03
N CYS A 164 -7.50 -12.08 2.22
CA CYS A 164 -8.50 -12.96 1.61
C CYS A 164 -8.74 -14.22 2.43
N GLU A 165 -9.87 -14.86 2.17
CA GLU A 165 -10.20 -16.19 2.68
C GLU A 165 -9.47 -17.29 1.89
N ALA A 166 -9.44 -18.51 2.44
CA ALA A 166 -8.63 -19.59 1.88
C ALA A 166 -9.12 -20.08 0.50
N ASP A 167 -10.43 -19.96 0.24
CA ASP A 167 -11.10 -20.41 -0.98
C ASP A 167 -11.24 -19.31 -2.06
N GLU A 168 -10.83 -18.08 -1.76
CA GLU A 168 -10.86 -16.97 -2.70
C GLU A 168 -9.68 -17.00 -3.70
N ASP A 169 -9.88 -16.36 -4.86
CA ASP A 169 -8.82 -16.15 -5.85
C ASP A 169 -7.83 -15.11 -5.34
N LYS A 170 -6.69 -15.58 -4.86
CA LYS A 170 -5.63 -14.76 -4.26
C LYS A 170 -5.12 -13.65 -5.17
N ALA A 171 -5.01 -13.92 -6.48
CA ALA A 171 -4.51 -12.92 -7.43
C ALA A 171 -5.56 -11.83 -7.68
N ALA A 172 -6.84 -12.20 -7.76
CA ALA A 172 -7.94 -11.27 -7.86
C ALA A 172 -8.02 -10.38 -6.62
N GLN A 173 -7.93 -10.96 -5.41
CA GLN A 173 -7.97 -10.22 -4.14
C GLN A 173 -6.78 -9.24 -3.99
N MET A 174 -5.57 -9.66 -4.35
CA MET A 174 -4.42 -8.76 -4.36
C MET A 174 -4.59 -7.63 -5.38
N THR A 175 -5.16 -7.90 -6.55
CA THR A 175 -5.45 -6.86 -7.55
C THR A 175 -6.49 -5.87 -7.04
N GLU A 176 -7.57 -6.35 -6.43
CA GLU A 176 -8.59 -5.49 -5.80
C GLU A 176 -8.00 -4.65 -4.68
N PHE A 177 -7.19 -5.25 -3.81
CA PHE A 177 -6.45 -4.55 -2.76
C PHE A 177 -5.60 -3.39 -3.32
N LEU A 178 -4.84 -3.65 -4.39
CA LEU A 178 -4.02 -2.62 -5.04
C LEU A 178 -4.86 -1.49 -5.62
N ASN A 179 -5.95 -1.83 -6.30
CA ASN A 179 -6.83 -0.83 -6.92
C ASN A 179 -7.52 0.03 -5.86
N TYR A 180 -7.99 -0.58 -4.78
CA TYR A 180 -8.67 0.15 -3.71
C TYR A 180 -7.73 1.07 -2.93
N HIS A 181 -6.56 0.56 -2.54
CA HIS A 181 -5.65 1.29 -1.65
C HIS A 181 -4.70 2.23 -2.39
N PHE A 182 -4.27 1.88 -3.60
CA PHE A 182 -3.23 2.61 -4.33
C PHE A 182 -3.68 3.17 -5.68
N GLU A 183 -4.95 3.00 -6.06
CA GLU A 183 -5.49 3.45 -7.34
C GLU A 183 -4.67 2.96 -8.56
N MET A 184 -4.23 1.69 -8.52
CA MET A 184 -3.37 1.15 -9.58
C MET A 184 -4.09 0.99 -10.92
N ASP A 185 -5.42 0.86 -10.92
CA ASP A 185 -6.28 0.84 -12.11
C ASP A 185 -6.40 2.20 -12.82
N LYS A 186 -6.00 3.29 -12.16
CA LYS A 186 -6.02 4.65 -12.71
C LYS A 186 -4.70 5.09 -13.34
N LEU A 187 -3.70 4.22 -13.33
CA LEU A 187 -2.43 4.45 -14.02
C LEU A 187 -2.63 4.24 -15.52
N GLY A 188 -2.96 5.26 -16.24
CA GLY A 188 -3.16 5.29 -17.68
C GLY A 188 -1.96 5.83 -18.45
#